data_67edecb6d05866c7e97f5f605cf75b57
#
_entry.id   67edecb6d05866c7e97f5f605cf75b57
#
_cell.length_a   1.000
_cell.length_b   1.000
_cell.length_c   1.000
_cell.angle_alpha   90.00
_cell.angle_beta   90.00
_cell.angle_gamma   90.00
#
_symmetry.space_group_name_H-M   'P 1'
#
loop_
_entity.id
_entity.type
_entity.pdbx_description
1 polymer ?
#
loop_
_entity_poly.entity_id
_entity_poly.type
_entity_poly.pdbx_seq_one_letter_code
_entity_poly.pdbx_strand_id
1 'polypeptide(L)'
;MAILTNTGRSELVKAILEQPIFMAWGRADGTWTSPESEAIDATALQDVIGFRKATQVSYCEPDDNGAIEVSSGKFTLTNEQTRHLFLQFRFDFSDALGETIREIGVFLNTQLKAGLPEGQVYFANDEVTNAGQMLLLENYRPLVRDEGVRESFDFVVTF
;
A
#
# COMPACT_ATOMS: atom_id res chain seq x y z
N MET A 1 -29.36 -12.93 11.91
CA MET A 1 -28.11 -12.74 11.15
C MET A 1 -27.22 -11.76 11.91
N ALA A 2 -25.94 -12.06 12.14
CA ALA A 2 -25.01 -11.13 12.77
C ALA A 2 -24.57 -10.05 11.77
N ILE A 3 -24.34 -8.83 12.25
CA ILE A 3 -23.80 -7.72 11.45
C ILE A 3 -22.51 -7.20 12.09
N LEU A 4 -21.60 -6.73 11.27
CA LEU A 4 -20.42 -6.00 11.74
C LEU A 4 -20.80 -4.54 11.99
N THR A 5 -20.77 -4.13 13.26
CA THR A 5 -21.14 -2.77 13.69
C THR A 5 -20.10 -1.73 13.26
N ASN A 6 -20.47 -0.45 13.28
CA ASN A 6 -19.50 0.63 12.97
C ASN A 6 -18.34 0.65 13.98
N THR A 7 -18.61 0.40 15.27
CA THR A 7 -17.55 0.27 16.28
C THR A 7 -16.62 -0.90 15.97
N GLY A 8 -17.18 -2.06 15.58
CA GLY A 8 -16.38 -3.22 15.19
C GLY A 8 -15.48 -2.92 13.96
N ARG A 9 -16.00 -2.18 12.99
CA ARG A 9 -15.23 -1.76 11.80
C ARG A 9 -14.07 -0.83 12.18
N SER A 10 -14.31 0.15 13.07
CA SER A 10 -13.25 1.06 13.52
C SER A 10 -12.21 0.37 14.39
N GLU A 11 -12.56 -0.67 15.14
CA GLU A 11 -11.58 -1.50 15.86
C GLU A 11 -10.67 -2.31 14.88
N LEU A 12 -11.19 -2.74 13.72
CA LEU A 12 -10.35 -3.36 12.69
C LEU A 12 -9.32 -2.36 12.14
N VAL A 13 -9.72 -1.11 11.88
CA VAL A 13 -8.78 -0.06 11.45
C VAL A 13 -7.70 0.17 12.51
N LYS A 14 -8.08 0.27 13.78
CA LYS A 14 -7.15 0.43 14.90
C LYS A 14 -6.12 -0.71 14.95
N ALA A 15 -6.56 -1.95 14.82
CA ALA A 15 -5.67 -3.11 14.81
C ALA A 15 -4.68 -3.09 13.63
N ILE A 16 -5.09 -2.57 12.47
CA ILE A 16 -4.21 -2.40 11.31
C ILE A 16 -3.19 -1.29 11.53
N LEU A 17 -3.59 -0.16 12.11
CA LEU A 17 -2.71 0.98 12.42
C LEU A 17 -1.53 0.61 13.31
N GLU A 18 -1.68 -0.40 14.15
CA GLU A 18 -0.64 -0.87 15.08
C GLU A 18 0.40 -1.78 14.42
N GLN A 19 0.21 -2.17 13.14
CA GLN A 19 1.10 -3.08 12.43
C GLN A 19 2.08 -2.34 11.51
N PRO A 20 3.26 -2.93 11.22
CA PRO A 20 4.11 -2.47 10.13
C PRO A 20 3.39 -2.62 8.79
N ILE A 21 3.29 -1.52 8.02
CA ILE A 21 2.60 -1.48 6.73
C ILE A 21 3.58 -1.09 5.64
N PHE A 22 3.66 -1.92 4.62
CA PHE A 22 4.53 -1.74 3.47
C PHE A 22 3.75 -1.89 2.16
N MET A 23 4.20 -1.18 1.15
CA MET A 23 3.73 -1.36 -0.22
C MET A 23 4.84 -2.00 -1.04
N ALA A 24 4.53 -3.08 -1.74
CA ALA A 24 5.42 -3.71 -2.67
C ALA A 24 5.08 -3.34 -4.11
N TRP A 25 6.10 -3.20 -4.93
CA TRP A 25 6.02 -3.11 -6.37
C TRP A 25 6.43 -4.42 -7.02
N GLY A 26 5.72 -4.78 -8.09
CA GLY A 26 6.01 -5.97 -8.88
C GLY A 26 5.98 -5.72 -10.39
N ARG A 27 6.66 -6.60 -11.12
CA ARG A 27 6.69 -6.62 -12.58
C ARG A 27 5.52 -7.40 -13.18
N ALA A 28 4.79 -8.15 -12.36
CA ALA A 28 3.85 -9.19 -12.78
C ALA A 28 4.56 -10.23 -13.69
N ASP A 29 3.86 -10.76 -14.67
CA ASP A 29 4.48 -11.67 -15.65
C ASP A 29 5.32 -10.96 -16.73
N GLY A 30 5.32 -9.62 -16.71
CA GLY A 30 6.10 -8.79 -17.63
C GLY A 30 5.51 -8.63 -19.03
N THR A 31 4.37 -9.24 -19.32
CA THR A 31 3.81 -9.32 -20.68
C THR A 31 2.68 -8.36 -20.95
N TRP A 32 1.83 -8.07 -19.97
CA TRP A 32 0.64 -7.26 -20.25
C TRP A 32 0.94 -5.77 -20.52
N THR A 33 0.17 -5.18 -21.40
CA THR A 33 0.15 -3.74 -21.72
C THR A 33 -1.08 -3.04 -21.12
N SER A 34 -2.09 -3.83 -20.74
CA SER A 34 -3.27 -3.40 -20.00
C SER A 34 -3.40 -4.27 -18.75
N PRO A 35 -3.85 -3.71 -17.61
CA PRO A 35 -3.92 -4.46 -16.37
C PRO A 35 -4.91 -5.62 -16.47
N GLU A 36 -4.54 -6.77 -15.94
CA GLU A 36 -5.44 -7.89 -15.71
C GLU A 36 -6.30 -7.63 -14.47
N SER A 37 -7.42 -8.37 -14.35
CA SER A 37 -8.27 -8.28 -13.16
C SER A 37 -7.54 -8.85 -11.93
N GLU A 38 -7.68 -8.16 -10.80
CA GLU A 38 -7.12 -8.58 -9.53
C GLU A 38 -7.82 -9.85 -9.01
N ALA A 39 -7.04 -10.83 -8.56
CA ALA A 39 -7.55 -12.04 -7.93
C ALA A 39 -7.85 -11.77 -6.46
N ILE A 40 -9.09 -11.99 -6.03
CA ILE A 40 -9.53 -11.74 -4.64
C ILE A 40 -8.83 -12.67 -3.62
N ASP A 41 -8.34 -13.80 -4.06
CA ASP A 41 -7.60 -14.79 -3.26
C ASP A 41 -6.07 -14.64 -3.38
N ALA A 42 -5.59 -13.56 -4.01
CA ALA A 42 -4.17 -13.28 -4.09
C ALA A 42 -3.55 -13.07 -2.69
N THR A 43 -2.40 -13.67 -2.46
CA THR A 43 -1.64 -13.57 -1.21
C THR A 43 -0.25 -13.00 -1.40
N ALA A 44 0.20 -12.86 -2.64
CA ALA A 44 1.51 -12.35 -3.01
C ALA A 44 1.46 -11.70 -4.39
N LEU A 45 2.44 -10.83 -4.68
CA LEU A 45 2.72 -10.38 -6.04
C LEU A 45 3.39 -11.49 -6.84
N GLN A 46 3.26 -11.45 -8.16
CA GLN A 46 3.85 -12.47 -9.04
C GLN A 46 5.37 -12.34 -9.14
N ASP A 47 5.88 -11.12 -9.27
CA ASP A 47 7.32 -10.84 -9.37
C ASP A 47 7.69 -9.56 -8.62
N VAL A 48 8.05 -9.71 -7.34
CA VAL A 48 8.35 -8.58 -6.45
C VAL A 48 9.66 -7.91 -6.81
N ILE A 49 9.64 -6.58 -6.90
CA ILE A 49 10.82 -5.72 -7.07
C ILE A 49 11.37 -5.31 -5.71
N GLY A 50 10.53 -4.69 -4.88
CA GLY A 50 10.90 -4.20 -3.57
C GLY A 50 9.72 -3.65 -2.79
N PHE A 51 10.01 -3.21 -1.57
CA PHE A 51 9.01 -2.75 -0.59
C PHE A 51 9.33 -1.34 -0.11
N ARG A 52 8.31 -0.54 0.08
CA ARG A 52 8.40 0.78 0.69
C ARG A 52 7.56 0.82 1.96
N LYS A 53 8.15 1.29 3.06
CA LYS A 53 7.42 1.55 4.30
C LYS A 53 6.39 2.67 4.07
N ALA A 54 5.21 2.54 4.68
CA ALA A 54 4.19 3.58 4.63
C ALA A 54 4.75 4.93 5.09
N THR A 55 4.50 5.97 4.31
CA THR A 55 4.90 7.34 4.63
C THR A 55 3.96 7.93 5.68
N GLN A 56 2.66 7.65 5.52
CA GLN A 56 1.63 8.05 6.47
C GLN A 56 0.55 6.98 6.58
N VAL A 57 0.09 6.73 7.79
CA VAL A 57 -1.04 5.85 8.10
C VAL A 57 -1.88 6.57 9.15
N SER A 58 -3.15 6.81 8.86
CA SER A 58 -4.02 7.61 9.73
C SER A 58 -5.49 7.23 9.57
N TYR A 59 -6.30 7.60 10.55
CA TYR A 59 -7.74 7.68 10.35
C TYR A 59 -8.08 8.83 9.41
N CYS A 60 -9.15 8.68 8.66
CA CYS A 60 -9.74 9.74 7.87
C CYS A 60 -11.26 9.67 7.93
N GLU A 61 -11.92 10.71 7.46
CA GLU A 61 -13.39 10.78 7.38
C GLU A 61 -13.81 11.43 6.05
N PRO A 62 -14.99 11.05 5.52
CA PRO A 62 -15.52 11.66 4.30
C PRO A 62 -15.71 13.17 4.48
N ASP A 63 -15.23 13.94 3.51
CA ASP A 63 -15.34 15.40 3.49
C ASP A 63 -15.29 15.90 2.04
N ASP A 64 -16.37 16.51 1.56
CA ASP A 64 -16.48 17.01 0.19
C ASP A 64 -15.41 18.09 -0.13
N ASN A 65 -14.87 18.75 0.90
CA ASN A 65 -13.78 19.73 0.79
C ASN A 65 -12.43 19.15 1.22
N GLY A 66 -12.36 17.84 1.49
CA GLY A 66 -11.15 17.16 1.96
C GLY A 66 -10.01 17.24 0.97
N ALA A 67 -8.78 17.28 1.51
CA ALA A 67 -7.56 17.35 0.72
C ALA A 67 -7.13 15.99 0.12
N ILE A 68 -7.64 14.89 0.64
CA ILE A 68 -7.37 13.54 0.14
C ILE A 68 -8.44 13.23 -0.91
N GLU A 69 -8.01 13.04 -2.16
CA GLU A 69 -8.91 12.72 -3.27
C GLU A 69 -8.53 11.34 -3.82
N VAL A 70 -9.44 10.39 -3.71
CA VAL A 70 -9.32 9.02 -4.22
C VAL A 70 -10.56 8.65 -5.04
N SER A 71 -10.52 7.54 -5.75
CA SER A 71 -11.63 7.11 -6.62
C SER A 71 -12.98 6.95 -5.90
N SER A 72 -12.95 6.67 -4.59
CA SER A 72 -14.14 6.51 -3.75
C SER A 72 -14.69 7.83 -3.17
N GLY A 73 -14.01 8.97 -3.36
CA GLY A 73 -14.46 10.27 -2.87
C GLY A 73 -13.34 11.12 -2.29
N LYS A 74 -13.74 12.14 -1.52
CA LYS A 74 -12.82 13.03 -0.82
C LYS A 74 -12.87 12.79 0.67
N PHE A 75 -11.72 12.94 1.31
CA PHE A 75 -11.54 12.70 2.74
C PHE A 75 -10.63 13.74 3.37
N THR A 76 -10.80 13.91 4.68
CA THR A 76 -9.89 14.69 5.52
C THR A 76 -9.31 13.79 6.62
N LEU A 77 -8.08 14.08 7.07
CA LEU A 77 -7.47 13.36 8.17
C LEU A 77 -8.17 13.71 9.49
N THR A 78 -8.28 12.73 10.38
CA THR A 78 -8.83 12.92 11.72
C THR A 78 -8.03 12.13 12.76
N ASN A 79 -8.03 12.60 14.01
CA ASN A 79 -7.50 11.85 15.15
C ASN A 79 -8.58 10.97 15.80
N GLU A 80 -9.84 11.17 15.42
CA GLU A 80 -10.93 10.35 15.91
C GLU A 80 -10.93 8.98 15.24
N GLN A 81 -11.23 7.95 16.01
CA GLN A 81 -11.30 6.58 15.52
C GLN A 81 -12.48 6.43 14.55
N THR A 82 -12.18 6.09 13.31
CA THR A 82 -13.16 5.87 12.25
C THR A 82 -12.98 4.48 11.60
N ARG A 83 -13.92 4.12 10.73
CA ARG A 83 -13.81 2.92 9.89
C ARG A 83 -13.04 3.13 8.60
N HIS A 84 -12.46 4.31 8.40
CA HIS A 84 -11.72 4.66 7.19
C HIS A 84 -10.24 4.77 7.51
N LEU A 85 -9.43 4.03 6.76
CA LEU A 85 -7.97 3.98 6.88
C LEU A 85 -7.34 4.71 5.69
N PHE A 86 -6.57 5.74 5.95
CA PHE A 86 -5.74 6.41 4.97
C PHE A 86 -4.33 5.83 4.98
N LEU A 87 -3.83 5.48 3.81
CA LEU A 87 -2.48 4.98 3.57
C LEU A 87 -1.81 5.82 2.49
N GLN A 88 -0.61 6.31 2.77
CA GLN A 88 0.21 7.01 1.78
C GLN A 88 1.59 6.36 1.68
N PHE A 89 2.04 6.16 0.44
CA PHE A 89 3.37 5.65 0.12
C PHE A 89 4.04 6.60 -0.88
N ARG A 90 5.23 7.08 -0.54
CA ARG A 90 6.03 7.94 -1.42
C ARG A 90 7.32 7.25 -1.78
N PHE A 91 7.53 7.04 -3.06
CA PHE A 91 8.73 6.44 -3.61
C PHE A 91 9.66 7.54 -4.13
N ASP A 92 10.93 7.44 -3.75
CA ASP A 92 11.95 8.38 -4.17
C ASP A 92 12.49 8.07 -5.58
N PHE A 93 13.28 8.98 -6.13
CA PHE A 93 13.83 8.87 -7.47
C PHE A 93 14.64 7.59 -7.72
N SER A 94 15.34 7.12 -6.69
CA SER A 94 16.19 5.91 -6.76
C SER A 94 15.44 4.60 -6.52
N ASP A 95 14.20 4.66 -6.03
CA ASP A 95 13.44 3.45 -5.71
C ASP A 95 13.03 2.74 -7.00
N ALA A 96 13.41 1.48 -7.16
CA ALA A 96 13.12 0.63 -8.32
C ALA A 96 13.52 1.26 -9.68
N LEU A 97 14.60 2.02 -9.72
CA LEU A 97 15.07 2.71 -10.91
C LEU A 97 15.28 1.74 -12.08
N GLY A 98 14.77 2.11 -13.26
CA GLY A 98 14.86 1.30 -14.49
C GLY A 98 13.85 0.15 -14.56
N GLU A 99 13.06 -0.07 -13.53
CA GLU A 99 12.04 -1.12 -13.47
C GLU A 99 10.72 -0.68 -14.13
N THR A 100 9.93 -1.66 -14.55
CA THR A 100 8.56 -1.46 -15.02
C THR A 100 7.60 -2.07 -14.04
N ILE A 101 6.82 -1.22 -13.39
CA ILE A 101 5.84 -1.61 -12.39
C ILE A 101 4.53 -1.97 -13.08
N ARG A 102 3.95 -3.12 -12.76
CA ARG A 102 2.65 -3.58 -13.28
C ARG A 102 1.70 -4.02 -12.19
N GLU A 103 2.20 -4.30 -10.99
CA GLU A 103 1.38 -4.69 -9.85
C GLU A 103 1.85 -3.99 -8.58
N ILE A 104 0.90 -3.71 -7.70
CA ILE A 104 1.10 -3.04 -6.42
C ILE A 104 0.38 -3.86 -5.36
N GLY A 105 1.07 -4.17 -4.27
CA GLY A 105 0.46 -4.82 -3.11
C GLY A 105 0.74 -4.06 -1.82
N VAL A 106 -0.28 -3.88 -1.00
CA VAL A 106 -0.11 -3.38 0.36
C VAL A 106 -0.14 -4.56 1.32
N PHE A 107 0.86 -4.64 2.19
CA PHE A 107 1.07 -5.75 3.12
C PHE A 107 1.08 -5.28 4.56
N LEU A 108 0.48 -6.09 5.43
CA LEU A 108 0.47 -5.92 6.87
C LEU A 108 1.47 -6.85 7.53
N ASN A 109 2.12 -6.38 8.59
CA ASN A 109 3.06 -7.15 9.38
C ASN A 109 4.26 -7.66 8.57
N THR A 110 4.76 -6.85 7.65
CA THR A 110 5.98 -7.13 6.88
C THR A 110 7.19 -7.20 7.80
N GLN A 111 8.04 -8.22 7.62
CA GLN A 111 9.23 -8.44 8.42
C GLN A 111 10.49 -8.28 7.58
N LEU A 112 11.45 -7.55 8.11
CA LEU A 112 12.73 -7.24 7.47
C LEU A 112 13.86 -8.10 8.02
N LYS A 113 14.93 -8.25 7.25
CA LYS A 113 16.19 -8.83 7.74
C LYS A 113 16.77 -8.01 8.89
N ALA A 114 17.45 -8.66 9.82
CA ALA A 114 18.21 -7.99 10.85
C ALA A 114 19.45 -7.29 10.26
N GLY A 115 19.91 -6.22 10.92
CA GLY A 115 21.14 -5.52 10.58
C GLY A 115 21.08 -4.56 9.41
N LEU A 116 19.87 -4.24 8.90
CA LEU A 116 19.70 -3.21 7.89
C LEU A 116 19.98 -1.81 8.46
N PRO A 117 20.42 -0.84 7.62
CA PRO A 117 20.68 0.52 8.06
C PRO A 117 19.48 1.16 8.75
N GLU A 118 19.74 1.85 9.86
CA GLU A 118 18.70 2.62 10.55
C GLU A 118 18.18 3.76 9.63
N GLY A 119 16.87 3.96 9.61
CA GLY A 119 16.23 4.98 8.76
C GLY A 119 16.00 4.59 7.30
N GLN A 120 16.40 3.39 6.88
CA GLN A 120 16.06 2.85 5.56
C GLN A 120 14.54 2.71 5.45
N VAL A 121 13.96 3.12 4.32
CA VAL A 121 12.51 3.13 4.07
C VAL A 121 12.10 2.38 2.81
N TYR A 122 13.03 2.12 1.89
CA TYR A 122 12.87 1.25 0.74
C TYR A 122 13.78 0.02 0.88
N PHE A 123 13.25 -1.15 0.57
CA PHE A 123 13.88 -2.45 0.76
C PHE A 123 13.79 -3.27 -0.51
N ALA A 124 14.92 -3.79 -0.98
CA ALA A 124 14.92 -4.79 -2.03
C ALA A 124 14.20 -6.07 -1.57
N ASN A 125 13.73 -6.88 -2.51
CA ASN A 125 12.98 -8.09 -2.19
C ASN A 125 13.77 -9.05 -1.28
N ASP A 126 15.08 -9.15 -1.44
CA ASP A 126 15.95 -10.01 -0.63
C ASP A 126 16.23 -9.47 0.78
N GLU A 127 15.87 -8.22 1.08
CA GLU A 127 15.94 -7.61 2.42
C GLU A 127 14.68 -7.87 3.27
N VAL A 128 13.64 -8.43 2.68
CA VAL A 128 12.38 -8.79 3.35
C VAL A 128 12.35 -10.30 3.62
N THR A 129 12.20 -10.69 4.89
CA THR A 129 12.12 -12.10 5.28
C THR A 129 10.72 -12.67 5.19
N ASN A 130 9.70 -11.82 5.36
CA ASN A 130 8.29 -12.18 5.25
C ASN A 130 7.50 -10.95 4.78
N ALA A 131 6.84 -11.05 3.65
CA ALA A 131 6.01 -9.95 3.13
C ALA A 131 4.82 -9.62 4.04
N GLY A 132 4.36 -10.57 4.85
CA GLY A 132 3.16 -10.44 5.68
C GLY A 132 1.88 -10.81 4.95
N GLN A 133 0.76 -10.26 5.40
CA GLN A 133 -0.55 -10.49 4.81
C GLN A 133 -0.90 -9.39 3.81
N MET A 134 -1.28 -9.77 2.61
CA MET A 134 -1.74 -8.82 1.58
C MET A 134 -3.09 -8.22 2.00
N LEU A 135 -3.14 -6.90 2.11
CA LEU A 135 -4.36 -6.13 2.39
C LEU A 135 -5.04 -5.67 1.09
N LEU A 136 -4.24 -5.18 0.15
CA LEU A 136 -4.70 -4.64 -1.14
C LEU A 136 -3.83 -5.20 -2.27
N LEU A 137 -4.45 -5.40 -3.42
CA LEU A 137 -3.79 -5.67 -4.69
C LEU A 137 -4.38 -4.73 -5.74
N GLU A 138 -3.54 -4.10 -6.53
CA GLU A 138 -3.92 -3.32 -7.69
C GLU A 138 -3.00 -3.64 -8.85
N ASN A 139 -3.60 -3.99 -10.00
CA ASN A 139 -2.89 -4.20 -11.24
C ASN A 139 -2.84 -2.91 -12.04
N TYR A 140 -1.66 -2.53 -12.45
CA TYR A 140 -1.38 -1.23 -13.06
C TYR A 140 -1.04 -1.35 -14.55
N ARG A 141 -1.32 -0.30 -15.31
CA ARG A 141 -0.67 -0.12 -16.61
C ARG A 141 0.83 -0.01 -16.39
N PRO A 142 1.65 -0.52 -17.33
CA PRO A 142 3.10 -0.44 -17.19
C PRO A 142 3.57 0.96 -16.83
N LEU A 143 4.14 1.12 -15.66
CA LEU A 143 4.74 2.36 -15.14
C LEU A 143 6.24 2.19 -15.15
N VAL A 144 6.93 2.90 -16.04
CA VAL A 144 8.40 2.87 -16.12
C VAL A 144 8.97 3.82 -15.10
N ARG A 145 9.89 3.32 -14.26
CA ARG A 145 10.59 4.13 -13.26
C ARG A 145 11.78 4.85 -13.89
N ASP A 146 11.75 6.18 -13.85
CA ASP A 146 12.74 7.09 -14.40
C ASP A 146 13.36 7.94 -13.29
N GLU A 147 14.61 8.38 -13.48
CA GLU A 147 15.37 9.22 -12.54
C GLU A 147 14.71 10.57 -12.23
N GLY A 148 13.83 11.06 -13.09
CA GLY A 148 13.18 12.36 -12.95
C GLY A 148 11.90 12.36 -12.13
N VAL A 149 11.38 11.20 -11.68
CA VAL A 149 10.02 11.09 -11.18
C VAL A 149 9.96 10.46 -9.80
N ARG A 150 9.32 11.14 -8.86
CA ARG A 150 8.81 10.56 -7.61
C ARG A 150 7.39 10.07 -7.83
N GLU A 151 7.03 8.99 -7.16
CA GLU A 151 5.68 8.45 -7.19
C GLU A 151 5.04 8.51 -5.81
N SER A 152 3.76 8.86 -5.77
CA SER A 152 2.94 8.83 -4.56
C SER A 152 1.67 8.04 -4.82
N PHE A 153 1.35 7.15 -3.89
CA PHE A 153 0.13 6.33 -3.92
C PHE A 153 -0.65 6.58 -2.64
N ASP A 154 -1.89 6.99 -2.80
CA ASP A 154 -2.81 7.27 -1.71
C ASP A 154 -4.00 6.30 -1.80
N PHE A 155 -4.29 5.62 -0.70
CA PHE A 155 -5.43 4.73 -0.57
C PHE A 155 -6.31 5.12 0.60
N VAL A 156 -7.62 5.00 0.42
CA VAL A 156 -8.58 5.00 1.51
C VAL A 156 -9.31 3.67 1.51
N VAL A 157 -9.14 2.91 2.59
CA VAL A 157 -9.81 1.63 2.81
C VAL A 157 -10.96 1.84 3.79
N THR A 158 -12.17 1.46 3.41
CA THR A 158 -13.37 1.56 4.26
C THR A 158 -13.84 0.17 4.64
N PHE A 159 -13.94 -0.09 5.94
CA PHE A 159 -14.37 -1.37 6.51
C PHE A 159 -15.87 -1.38 6.81
#